data_bc3d00804901e979375d7bb2a6f64d5a
#
_entry.id   bc3d00804901e979375d7bb2a6f64d5a
#
_cell.length_a   1.000
_cell.length_b   1.000
_cell.length_c   1.000
_cell.angle_alpha   90.00
_cell.angle_beta   90.00
_cell.angle_gamma   90.00
#
_symmetry.space_group_name_H-M   'P 1'
#
loop_
_entity.id
_entity.type
_entity.pdbx_description
1 polymer ?
#
loop_
_entity_poly.entity_id
_entity_poly.type
_entity_poly.pdbx_seq_one_letter_code
_entity_poly.pdbx_strand_id
1 'polypeptide(L)'
;MDGVTPRQTLLQSLSQIHTTPMGVERIKRNLRLSEGDVVTYCKEKIASPNCEITRQGKNYYCQIDDIIITVNSFSFTIITAHISKQA
;
A
#
# COMPACT_ATOMS: atom_id res chain seq x y z
N MET A 1 -22.75 -4.86 -12.67
CA MET A 1 -22.43 -4.92 -12.27
C MET A 1 -21.40 -4.96 -11.95
N ASP A 2 -20.92 -4.85 -11.80
CA ASP A 2 -19.90 -4.69 -11.60
C ASP A 2 -19.31 -5.47 -10.70
N GLY A 3 -19.02 -6.24 -10.29
CA GLY A 3 -18.33 -7.08 -9.40
C GLY A 3 -16.87 -6.76 -9.17
N VAL A 4 -16.50 -5.55 -9.49
CA VAL A 4 -15.10 -5.18 -9.32
C VAL A 4 -14.89 -4.77 -7.87
N THR A 5 -13.95 -5.44 -7.20
CA THR A 5 -13.63 -5.14 -5.81
C THR A 5 -12.48 -4.15 -5.75
N PRO A 6 -12.29 -3.47 -4.61
CA PRO A 6 -11.10 -2.61 -4.45
C PRO A 6 -9.81 -3.37 -4.69
N ARG A 7 -9.77 -4.62 -4.27
CA ARG A 7 -8.59 -5.45 -4.48
C ARG A 7 -8.29 -5.63 -5.97
N GLN A 8 -9.31 -5.96 -6.75
CA GLN A 8 -9.12 -6.17 -8.17
C GLN A 8 -8.64 -4.89 -8.85
N THR A 9 -9.26 -3.78 -8.51
CA THR A 9 -8.89 -2.50 -9.12
C THR A 9 -7.45 -2.14 -8.80
N LEU A 10 -7.06 -2.27 -7.54
CA LEU A 10 -5.72 -1.90 -7.15
C LEU A 10 -4.67 -2.84 -7.75
N LEU A 11 -4.97 -4.13 -7.79
CA LEU A 11 -4.03 -5.09 -8.35
C LEU A 11 -3.80 -4.86 -9.83
N GLN A 12 -4.82 -4.40 -10.55
CA GLN A 12 -4.67 -4.07 -11.95
C GLN A 12 -3.83 -2.82 -12.16
N SER A 13 -3.66 -2.03 -11.13
CA SER A 13 -2.92 -0.78 -11.20
C SER A 13 -1.59 -0.85 -10.47
N LEU A 14 -1.11 -2.05 -10.15
CA LEU A 14 0.14 -2.18 -9.41
C LEU A 14 1.30 -1.46 -10.08
N SER A 15 1.36 -1.49 -11.40
CA SER A 15 2.46 -0.84 -12.11
C SER A 15 2.45 0.66 -11.96
N GLN A 16 1.33 1.23 -11.54
CA GLN A 16 1.21 2.67 -11.37
C GLN A 16 1.53 3.13 -9.95
N ILE A 17 1.67 2.20 -9.02
CA ILE A 17 1.93 2.56 -7.63
C ILE A 17 3.33 3.15 -7.51
N HIS A 18 3.42 4.27 -6.83
CA HIS A 18 4.68 5.00 -6.67
C HIS A 18 4.61 5.84 -5.40
N THR A 19 5.68 6.52 -5.08
CA THR A 19 5.67 7.47 -3.98
C THR A 19 6.71 8.55 -4.27
N THR A 20 6.75 9.56 -3.42
CA THR A 20 7.71 10.66 -3.57
C THR A 20 8.99 10.33 -2.82
N PRO A 21 10.09 11.09 -3.09
CA PRO A 21 11.31 10.89 -2.32
C PRO A 21 11.10 11.00 -0.81
N MET A 22 10.28 11.96 -0.38
CA MET A 22 9.97 12.07 1.04
C MET A 22 9.17 10.87 1.53
N GLY A 23 8.30 10.36 0.66
CA GLY A 23 7.54 9.16 0.99
C GLY A 23 8.44 7.95 1.19
N VAL A 24 9.47 7.84 0.35
CA VAL A 24 10.43 6.74 0.50
C VAL A 24 11.04 6.75 1.89
N GLU A 25 11.51 7.92 2.31
CA GLU A 25 12.17 8.03 3.60
C GLU A 25 11.20 7.73 4.74
N ARG A 26 9.98 8.25 4.61
CA ARG A 26 8.96 8.03 5.63
C ARG A 26 8.61 6.56 5.76
N ILE A 27 8.41 5.89 4.63
CA ILE A 27 8.05 4.48 4.62
C ILE A 27 9.17 3.64 5.21
N LYS A 28 10.42 3.93 4.81
CA LYS A 28 11.56 3.20 5.35
C LYS A 28 11.61 3.31 6.86
N ARG A 29 11.43 4.51 7.37
CA ARG A 29 11.46 4.74 8.80
C ARG A 29 10.32 4.02 9.50
N ASN A 30 9.12 4.18 8.97
CA ASN A 30 7.93 3.62 9.62
C ASN A 30 7.94 2.11 9.63
N LEU A 31 8.46 1.50 8.57
CA LEU A 31 8.50 0.05 8.47
C LEU A 31 9.84 -0.53 8.90
N ARG A 32 10.75 0.35 9.31
CA ARG A 32 12.07 -0.06 9.81
C ARG A 32 12.84 -0.85 8.76
N LEU A 33 12.75 -0.40 7.53
CA LEU A 33 13.47 -1.02 6.43
C LEU A 33 14.83 -0.36 6.31
N SER A 34 15.88 -1.16 6.29
CA SER A 34 17.22 -0.63 6.23
C SER A 34 17.69 -0.40 4.81
N GLU A 35 17.17 -1.17 3.87
CA GLU A 35 17.60 -1.04 2.49
C GLU A 35 16.57 -1.67 1.58
N GLY A 36 16.75 -1.47 0.28
CA GLY A 36 15.84 -2.01 -0.69
C GLY A 36 14.86 -0.97 -1.18
N ASP A 37 14.11 -1.35 -2.20
CA ASP A 37 13.13 -0.48 -2.84
C ASP A 37 11.82 -0.56 -2.08
N VAL A 38 11.45 0.52 -1.40
CA VAL A 38 10.23 0.50 -0.59
C VAL A 38 8.99 0.36 -1.45
N VAL A 39 9.00 0.89 -2.68
CA VAL A 39 7.84 0.76 -3.55
C VAL A 39 7.65 -0.70 -3.93
N THR A 40 8.71 -1.38 -4.30
CA THR A 40 8.64 -2.80 -4.62
C THR A 40 8.17 -3.60 -3.43
N TYR A 41 8.70 -3.28 -2.25
CA TYR A 41 8.29 -3.95 -1.02
C TYR A 41 6.78 -3.81 -0.81
N CYS A 42 6.27 -2.58 -0.95
CA CYS A 42 4.85 -2.34 -0.75
C CYS A 42 4.00 -3.03 -1.81
N LYS A 43 4.45 -3.02 -3.06
CA LYS A 43 3.72 -3.70 -4.12
C LYS A 43 3.60 -5.20 -3.85
N GLU A 44 4.67 -5.80 -3.38
CA GLU A 44 4.65 -7.22 -3.07
C GLU A 44 3.68 -7.53 -1.95
N LYS A 45 3.65 -6.66 -0.95
CA LYS A 45 2.70 -6.85 0.15
C LYS A 45 1.27 -6.70 -0.33
N ILE A 46 1.02 -5.69 -1.15
CA ILE A 46 -0.32 -5.46 -1.68
C ILE A 46 -0.78 -6.63 -2.54
N ALA A 47 0.13 -7.22 -3.29
CA ALA A 47 -0.21 -8.33 -4.18
C ALA A 47 -0.38 -9.66 -3.45
N SER A 48 -0.02 -9.72 -2.18
CA SER A 48 -0.15 -10.95 -1.42
C SER A 48 -1.62 -11.37 -1.32
N PRO A 49 -1.93 -12.65 -1.47
CA PRO A 49 -3.32 -13.10 -1.32
C PRO A 49 -3.87 -12.89 0.09
N ASN A 50 -3.00 -12.68 1.07
CA ASN A 50 -3.44 -12.43 2.43
C ASN A 50 -3.71 -10.97 2.73
N CYS A 51 -3.43 -10.09 1.78
CA CYS A 51 -3.62 -8.66 1.99
C CYS A 51 -5.10 -8.31 1.87
N GLU A 52 -5.63 -7.63 2.89
CA GLU A 52 -6.99 -7.13 2.85
C GLU A 52 -6.97 -5.71 2.34
N ILE A 53 -7.68 -5.49 1.25
CA ILE A 53 -7.71 -4.18 0.62
C ILE A 53 -9.12 -3.64 0.67
N THR A 54 -9.28 -2.48 1.29
CA THR A 54 -10.56 -1.79 1.35
C THR A 54 -10.38 -0.39 0.80
N ARG A 55 -11.47 0.21 0.39
CA ARG A 55 -11.44 1.59 -0.07
C ARG A 55 -12.36 2.42 0.81
N GLN A 56 -11.83 3.53 1.29
CA GLN A 56 -12.60 4.49 2.06
C GLN A 56 -12.25 5.87 1.56
N GLY A 57 -13.25 6.60 1.09
CA GLY A 57 -13.01 7.91 0.56
C GLY A 57 -12.10 7.85 -0.65
N LYS A 58 -11.00 8.54 -0.58
CA LYS A 58 -10.07 8.66 -1.70
C LYS A 58 -8.91 7.68 -1.62
N ASN A 59 -8.91 6.81 -0.63
CA ASN A 59 -7.74 5.97 -0.40
C ASN A 59 -8.08 4.49 -0.34
N TYR A 60 -7.10 3.69 -0.77
CA TYR A 60 -7.12 2.26 -0.50
C TYR A 60 -6.31 2.02 0.75
N TYR A 61 -6.80 1.15 1.61
CA TYR A 61 -6.10 0.73 2.82
C TYR A 61 -5.79 -0.75 2.67
N CYS A 62 -4.51 -1.06 2.64
CA CYS A 62 -4.04 -2.41 2.40
C CYS A 62 -3.41 -2.94 3.68
N GLN A 63 -4.07 -3.91 4.30
CA GLN A 63 -3.60 -4.44 5.56
C GLN A 63 -3.10 -5.86 5.38
N ILE A 64 -1.88 -6.10 5.79
CA ILE A 64 -1.29 -7.43 5.75
C ILE A 64 -0.26 -7.53 6.87
N ASP A 65 -0.25 -8.67 7.54
CA ASP A 65 0.62 -8.87 8.70
C ASP A 65 0.34 -7.75 9.69
N ASP A 66 1.34 -7.00 10.09
CA ASP A 66 1.15 -5.89 11.00
C ASP A 66 1.31 -4.55 10.30
N ILE A 67 1.12 -4.53 8.99
CA ILE A 67 1.39 -3.35 8.18
C ILE A 67 0.12 -2.83 7.55
N ILE A 68 -0.04 -1.51 7.53
CA ILE A 68 -1.09 -0.86 6.78
C ILE A 68 -0.45 0.07 5.76
N ILE A 69 -0.78 -0.13 4.49
CA ILE A 69 -0.28 0.69 3.41
C ILE A 69 -1.45 1.48 2.84
N THR A 70 -1.31 2.80 2.81
CA THR A 70 -2.37 3.68 2.31
C THR A 70 -1.98 4.19 0.94
N VAL A 71 -2.84 3.97 -0.05
CA VAL A 71 -2.58 4.36 -1.43
C VAL A 71 -3.73 5.24 -1.93
N ASN A 72 -3.38 6.39 -2.52
CA ASN A 72 -4.41 7.26 -3.08
C ASN A 72 -5.05 6.57 -4.28
N SER A 73 -6.38 6.61 -4.36
CA SER A 73 -7.10 5.87 -5.40
C SER A 73 -7.08 6.55 -6.76
N PHE A 74 -6.65 7.78 -6.83
CA PHE A 74 -6.60 8.50 -8.09
C PHE A 74 -5.20 8.52 -8.68
N SER A 75 -4.21 8.84 -7.88
CA SER A 75 -2.84 8.95 -8.36
C SER A 75 -2.01 7.70 -8.13
N PHE A 76 -2.51 6.79 -7.30
CA PHE A 76 -1.79 5.57 -6.90
C PHE A 76 -0.48 5.88 -6.20
N THR A 77 -0.45 7.02 -5.53
CA THR A 77 0.68 7.40 -4.69
C THR A 77 0.54 6.72 -3.35
N ILE A 78 1.59 6.09 -2.88
CA ILE A 78 1.60 5.56 -1.52
C ILE A 78 1.71 6.76 -0.60
N ILE A 79 0.65 7.02 0.15
CA ILE A 79 0.61 8.17 1.06
C ILE A 79 1.43 7.87 2.29
N THR A 80 1.26 6.69 2.84
CA THR A 80 2.04 6.27 3.99
C THR A 80 1.94 4.76 4.13
N ALA A 81 2.87 4.21 4.88
CA ALA A 81 2.84 2.81 5.27
C ALA A 81 3.42 2.77 6.67
N HIS A 82 2.81 2.00 7.54
CA HIS A 82 3.28 1.96 8.91
C HIS A 82 2.91 0.62 9.54
N ILE A 83 3.55 0.32 10.65
CA ILE A 83 3.26 -0.88 11.39
C ILE A 83 2.08 -0.59 12.29
N SER A 84 1.01 -1.38 12.11
CA SER A 84 -0.21 -1.22 12.89
C SER A 84 -0.24 -2.31 13.94
N LYS A 85 0.52 -2.10 14.97
CA LYS A 85 0.63 -3.11 15.99
C LYS A 85 -0.43 -2.94 17.05
N GLN A 86 -1.15 -3.98 17.31
CA GLN A 86 -2.13 -3.99 18.38
C GLN A 86 -1.47 -4.51 19.62
N ALA A 87 -1.53 -3.71 20.65
CA ALA A 87 -0.92 -4.11 21.90
C ALA A 87 -1.72 -5.23 22.55
#